data_a044d61d5bb4d2b4968f71e1f7586057
#
_entry.id   a044d61d5bb4d2b4968f71e1f7586057
#
_cell.length_a   1.000
_cell.length_b   1.000
_cell.length_c   1.000
_cell.angle_alpha   90.00
_cell.angle_beta   90.00
_cell.angle_gamma   90.00
#
_symmetry.space_group_name_H-M   'P 1'
#
loop_
_entity.id
_entity.type
_entity.pdbx_description
1 polymer ?
#
loop_
_entity_poly.entity_id
_entity_poly.type
_entity_poly.pdbx_seq_one_letter_code
_entity_poly.pdbx_strand_id
1 'polypeptide(L)'
;VLQPHSQHLTLSDTPELITTPTLWHLATPIYGQVKDSHDNALSLACLLHPTPALSGFPHDVAQKLIVELEPFDRELFGGIVGWCDAEGNGEWVVTIRCARVGGNQVRLFAGAGIVPASSPESEWRETGVKLSTMLNVFGLK
;
A
#
# COMPACT_ATOMS: atom_id res chain seq x y z
N VAL A 1 3.20 -12.25 -11.29
CA VAL A 1 3.14 -10.91 -11.91
C VAL A 1 4.52 -10.53 -12.47
N LEU A 2 5.57 -10.35 -11.65
CA LEU A 2 6.89 -9.87 -12.11
C LEU A 2 7.69 -10.87 -12.97
N GLN A 3 7.48 -12.16 -12.83
CA GLN A 3 8.28 -13.20 -13.49
C GLN A 3 8.36 -13.06 -15.03
N PRO A 4 7.29 -12.71 -15.75
CA PRO A 4 7.36 -12.47 -17.19
C PRO A 4 8.24 -11.28 -17.57
N HIS A 5 8.31 -10.26 -16.74
CA HIS A 5 9.00 -8.98 -16.93
C HIS A 5 10.44 -8.96 -16.40
N SER A 6 10.84 -9.99 -15.65
CA SER A 6 12.12 -10.01 -14.96
C SER A 6 12.90 -11.29 -15.22
N GLN A 7 14.21 -11.19 -15.18
CA GLN A 7 15.14 -12.32 -15.11
C GLN A 7 15.93 -12.26 -13.81
N HIS A 8 16.44 -13.41 -13.37
CA HIS A 8 17.15 -13.55 -12.08
C HIS A 8 16.33 -13.04 -10.90
N LEU A 9 15.01 -13.33 -10.94
CA LEU A 9 14.10 -12.94 -9.86
C LEU A 9 14.45 -13.75 -8.61
N THR A 10 14.78 -13.05 -7.53
CA THR A 10 15.04 -13.62 -6.21
C THR A 10 14.10 -13.04 -5.18
N LEU A 11 13.65 -13.86 -4.27
CA LEU A 11 12.84 -13.46 -3.13
C LEU A 11 13.31 -14.24 -1.90
N SER A 12 13.12 -13.68 -0.74
CA SER A 12 13.38 -14.37 0.52
C SER A 12 12.32 -15.45 0.76
N ASP A 13 12.75 -16.64 1.22
CA ASP A 13 11.84 -17.73 1.58
C ASP A 13 10.94 -17.40 2.78
N THR A 14 11.41 -16.49 3.62
CA THR A 14 10.68 -16.00 4.80
C THR A 14 10.61 -14.48 4.80
N PRO A 15 9.47 -13.90 5.22
CA PRO A 15 9.39 -12.46 5.40
C PRO A 15 10.39 -11.95 6.44
N GLU A 16 10.90 -10.77 6.21
CA GLU A 16 11.78 -10.04 7.13
C GLU A 16 10.95 -9.12 8.02
N LEU A 17 11.34 -9.01 9.30
CA LEU A 17 10.71 -8.08 10.23
C LEU A 17 11.38 -6.70 10.10
N ILE A 18 10.64 -5.74 9.56
CA ILE A 18 11.08 -4.35 9.49
C ILE A 18 10.45 -3.59 10.65
N THR A 19 11.29 -2.93 11.44
CA THR A 19 10.88 -2.12 12.58
C THR A 19 10.85 -0.64 12.21
N THR A 20 9.72 -0.02 12.45
CA THR A 20 9.57 1.45 12.42
C THR A 20 9.37 1.96 13.86
N PRO A 21 9.47 3.27 14.11
CA PRO A 21 9.29 3.81 15.47
C PRO A 21 7.96 3.46 16.14
N THR A 22 6.93 3.16 15.37
CA THR A 22 5.57 2.94 15.88
C THR A 22 4.98 1.57 15.53
N LEU A 23 5.51 0.87 14.56
CA LEU A 23 4.95 -0.38 14.03
C LEU A 23 6.02 -1.34 13.56
N TRP A 24 5.68 -2.61 13.57
CA TRP A 24 6.45 -3.66 12.93
C TRP A 24 5.74 -4.10 11.63
N HIS A 25 6.54 -4.37 10.62
CA HIS A 25 6.06 -4.83 9.33
C HIS A 25 6.77 -6.11 8.92
N LEU A 26 6.01 -7.06 8.44
CA LEU A 26 6.58 -8.19 7.71
C LEU A 26 6.72 -7.77 6.24
N ALA A 27 7.92 -7.86 5.70
CA ALA A 27 8.23 -7.52 4.32
C ALA A 27 8.96 -8.67 3.63
N THR A 28 8.68 -8.85 2.36
CA THR A 28 9.41 -9.80 1.50
C THR A 28 10.10 -9.01 0.40
N PRO A 29 11.42 -8.78 0.50
CA PRO A 29 12.19 -8.17 -0.58
C PRO A 29 12.16 -9.05 -1.82
N ILE A 30 11.97 -8.43 -2.98
CA ILE A 30 12.01 -9.08 -4.28
C ILE A 30 12.98 -8.32 -5.15
N TYR A 31 13.97 -9.02 -5.69
CA TYR A 31 14.99 -8.45 -6.57
C TYR A 31 14.95 -9.16 -7.92
N GLY A 32 15.24 -8.41 -8.98
CA GLY A 32 15.30 -8.96 -10.32
C GLY A 32 15.90 -7.97 -11.31
N GLN A 33 16.22 -8.46 -12.49
CA GLN A 33 16.63 -7.62 -13.61
C GLN A 33 15.49 -7.51 -14.60
N VAL A 34 15.18 -6.30 -15.03
CA VAL A 34 14.16 -6.03 -16.04
C VAL A 34 14.61 -6.65 -17.39
N LYS A 35 13.71 -7.36 -18.06
CA LYS A 35 14.01 -8.02 -19.34
C LYS A 35 13.88 -7.08 -20.52
N ASP A 36 12.84 -6.27 -20.52
CA ASP A 36 12.47 -5.41 -21.64
C ASP A 36 12.84 -3.96 -21.32
N SER A 37 13.54 -3.31 -22.23
CA SER A 37 13.91 -1.90 -22.13
C SER A 37 12.69 -0.95 -22.15
N HIS A 38 11.51 -1.44 -22.55
CA HIS A 38 10.27 -0.70 -22.47
C HIS A 38 9.63 -0.70 -21.09
N ASP A 39 9.99 -1.67 -20.23
CA ASP A 39 9.58 -1.68 -18.84
C ASP A 39 10.39 -0.65 -18.04
N ASN A 40 9.70 0.12 -17.23
CA ASN A 40 10.27 1.14 -16.36
C ASN A 40 9.65 1.09 -14.96
N ALA A 41 10.15 1.89 -14.05
CA ALA A 41 9.68 1.88 -12.66
C ALA A 41 8.16 2.13 -12.55
N LEU A 42 7.58 2.99 -13.40
CA LEU A 42 6.14 3.26 -13.40
C LEU A 42 5.35 2.07 -13.96
N SER A 43 5.76 1.48 -15.09
CA SER A 43 5.05 0.34 -15.68
C SER A 43 5.02 -0.85 -14.71
N LEU A 44 6.13 -1.13 -14.04
CA LEU A 44 6.22 -2.19 -13.04
C LEU A 44 5.40 -1.88 -11.78
N ALA A 45 5.36 -0.63 -11.33
CA ALA A 45 4.52 -0.20 -10.23
C ALA A 45 3.03 -0.37 -10.56
N CYS A 46 2.59 0.05 -11.75
CA CYS A 46 1.22 -0.14 -12.23
C CYS A 46 0.84 -1.62 -12.38
N LEU A 47 1.78 -2.47 -12.78
CA LEU A 47 1.58 -3.90 -12.88
C LEU A 47 1.34 -4.57 -11.51
N LEU A 48 1.99 -4.07 -10.46
CA LEU A 48 1.85 -4.57 -9.09
C LEU A 48 0.65 -3.99 -8.36
N HIS A 49 0.19 -2.83 -8.78
CA HIS A 49 -0.86 -2.09 -8.09
C HIS A 49 -2.26 -2.35 -8.70
N PRO A 50 -3.31 -2.44 -7.86
CA PRO A 50 -3.29 -2.49 -6.41
C PRO A 50 -2.90 -3.87 -5.86
N THR A 51 -2.14 -3.88 -4.76
CA THR A 51 -1.73 -5.13 -4.14
C THR A 51 -2.86 -5.79 -3.35
N PRO A 52 -2.89 -7.13 -3.20
CA PRO A 52 -3.90 -7.81 -2.38
C PRO A 52 -3.96 -7.33 -0.93
N ALA A 53 -2.82 -6.92 -0.36
CA ALA A 53 -2.76 -6.40 1.01
C ALA A 53 -3.57 -5.11 1.20
N LEU A 54 -3.83 -4.37 0.11
CA LEU A 54 -4.57 -3.11 0.13
C LEU A 54 -6.00 -3.25 -0.36
N SER A 55 -6.21 -4.03 -1.42
CA SER A 55 -7.49 -4.14 -2.12
C SER A 55 -8.16 -5.50 -2.01
N GLY A 56 -7.55 -6.44 -1.27
CA GLY A 56 -8.11 -7.77 -1.04
C GLY A 56 -7.88 -8.76 -2.20
N PHE A 57 -8.30 -10.01 -1.97
CA PHE A 57 -8.24 -11.10 -2.93
C PHE A 57 -9.48 -12.00 -2.80
N PRO A 58 -10.11 -12.47 -3.91
CA PRO A 58 -9.85 -12.10 -5.31
C PRO A 58 -10.12 -10.62 -5.60
N HIS A 59 -9.24 -10.01 -6.39
CA HIS A 59 -9.17 -8.56 -6.58
C HIS A 59 -10.51 -7.93 -7.02
N ASP A 60 -11.12 -8.46 -8.08
CA ASP A 60 -12.37 -7.90 -8.64
C ASP A 60 -13.55 -7.96 -7.67
N VAL A 61 -13.62 -9.03 -6.87
CA VAL A 61 -14.66 -9.21 -5.86
C VAL A 61 -14.44 -8.26 -4.70
N ALA A 62 -13.21 -8.20 -4.21
CA ALA A 62 -12.85 -7.35 -3.07
C ALA A 62 -13.04 -5.87 -3.41
N GLN A 63 -12.64 -5.42 -4.60
CA GLN A 63 -12.86 -4.04 -5.03
C GLN A 63 -14.35 -3.66 -5.10
N LYS A 64 -15.20 -4.53 -5.61
CA LYS A 64 -16.65 -4.29 -5.64
C LYS A 64 -17.21 -4.14 -4.22
N LEU A 65 -16.81 -5.03 -3.31
CA LEU A 65 -17.22 -4.94 -1.91
C LEU A 65 -16.74 -3.66 -1.23
N ILE A 66 -15.50 -3.24 -1.49
CA ILE A 66 -14.97 -1.98 -0.95
C ILE A 66 -15.83 -0.80 -1.38
N VAL A 67 -16.14 -0.70 -2.68
CA VAL A 67 -16.97 0.38 -3.22
C VAL A 67 -18.40 0.34 -2.67
N GLU A 68 -18.95 -0.86 -2.44
CA GLU A 68 -20.30 -1.03 -1.91
C GLU A 68 -20.40 -0.70 -0.41
N LEU A 69 -19.38 -1.08 0.37
CA LEU A 69 -19.42 -1.03 1.83
C LEU A 69 -18.84 0.25 2.42
N GLU A 70 -17.88 0.88 1.76
CA GLU A 70 -17.27 2.11 2.26
C GLU A 70 -18.16 3.33 1.94
N PRO A 71 -18.55 4.13 2.97
CA PRO A 71 -19.42 5.28 2.77
C PRO A 71 -18.68 6.53 2.29
N PHE A 72 -17.48 6.39 1.75
CA PHE A 72 -16.62 7.48 1.30
C PHE A 72 -15.76 7.06 0.12
N ASP A 73 -15.30 8.05 -0.65
CA ASP A 73 -14.31 7.84 -1.70
C ASP A 73 -12.91 7.82 -1.09
N ARG A 74 -12.11 6.83 -1.44
CA ARG A 74 -10.71 6.69 -1.03
C ARG A 74 -9.80 7.76 -1.65
N GLU A 75 -10.21 8.35 -2.77
CA GLU A 75 -9.42 9.33 -3.52
C GLU A 75 -8.01 8.80 -3.83
N LEU A 76 -6.97 9.45 -3.31
CA LEU A 76 -5.58 9.00 -3.46
C LEU A 76 -5.15 7.95 -2.41
N PHE A 77 -5.96 7.72 -1.38
CA PHE A 77 -5.67 6.68 -0.37
C PHE A 77 -5.70 5.31 -1.02
N GLY A 78 -4.62 4.58 -0.85
CA GLY A 78 -4.47 3.29 -1.47
C GLY A 78 -3.99 3.33 -2.93
N GLY A 79 -3.73 4.50 -3.49
CA GLY A 79 -3.04 4.67 -4.75
C GLY A 79 -1.52 4.50 -4.62
N ILE A 80 -0.78 4.96 -5.60
CA ILE A 80 0.68 5.04 -5.56
C ILE A 80 1.13 6.48 -5.80
N VAL A 81 2.24 6.85 -5.19
CA VAL A 81 2.93 8.12 -5.43
C VAL A 81 4.41 7.87 -5.58
N GLY A 82 5.04 8.58 -6.50
CA GLY A 82 6.46 8.36 -6.76
C GLY A 82 6.99 9.28 -7.85
N TRP A 83 8.13 8.92 -8.38
CA TRP A 83 8.78 9.61 -9.48
C TRP A 83 9.39 8.61 -10.46
N CYS A 84 9.57 9.05 -11.69
CA CYS A 84 10.25 8.32 -12.73
C CYS A 84 11.05 9.31 -13.58
N ASP A 85 12.31 9.00 -13.88
CA ASP A 85 13.15 9.82 -14.74
C ASP A 85 13.03 9.42 -16.23
N ALA A 86 13.75 10.13 -17.08
CA ALA A 86 13.73 9.89 -18.52
C ALA A 86 14.41 8.56 -18.92
N GLU A 87 15.26 8.02 -18.07
CA GLU A 87 15.94 6.74 -18.24
C GLU A 87 15.10 5.56 -17.75
N GLY A 88 13.92 5.84 -17.13
CA GLY A 88 12.99 4.84 -16.63
C GLY A 88 13.27 4.38 -15.19
N ASN A 89 14.26 4.99 -14.53
CA ASN A 89 14.46 4.77 -13.10
C ASN A 89 13.37 5.47 -12.29
N GLY A 90 13.09 4.97 -11.10
CA GLY A 90 12.07 5.58 -10.26
C GLY A 90 11.85 4.84 -8.97
N GLU A 91 11.05 5.47 -8.10
CA GLU A 91 10.63 4.91 -6.84
C GLU A 91 9.14 5.19 -6.65
N TRP A 92 8.39 4.18 -6.25
CA TRP A 92 6.94 4.26 -6.06
C TRP A 92 6.56 3.66 -4.72
N VAL A 93 5.73 4.37 -3.97
CA VAL A 93 5.22 3.91 -2.69
C VAL A 93 3.69 3.92 -2.68
N VAL A 94 3.11 2.98 -1.94
CA VAL A 94 1.66 2.94 -1.74
C VAL A 94 1.24 4.09 -0.83
N THR A 95 0.20 4.82 -1.22
CA THR A 95 -0.33 5.97 -0.48
C THR A 95 -1.15 5.51 0.72
N ILE A 96 -0.46 5.13 1.78
CA ILE A 96 -1.03 4.79 3.09
C ILE A 96 -0.39 5.70 4.16
N ARG A 97 -0.96 5.72 5.36
CA ARG A 97 -0.51 6.65 6.42
C ARG A 97 -0.45 8.10 5.91
N CYS A 98 -1.47 8.49 5.18
CA CYS A 98 -1.55 9.76 4.47
C CYS A 98 -2.65 10.65 5.03
N ALA A 99 -2.56 11.93 4.66
CA ALA A 99 -3.57 12.91 4.94
C ALA A 99 -3.87 13.74 3.68
N ARG A 100 -5.14 14.09 3.49
CA ARG A 100 -5.54 15.13 2.55
C ARG A 100 -5.69 16.45 3.30
N VAL A 101 -5.01 17.47 2.85
CA VAL A 101 -5.14 18.83 3.38
C VAL A 101 -5.89 19.68 2.37
N GLY A 102 -6.95 20.34 2.81
CA GLY A 102 -7.77 21.21 1.97
C GLY A 102 -8.40 22.34 2.78
N GLY A 103 -8.06 23.58 2.45
CA GLY A 103 -8.50 24.74 3.22
C GLY A 103 -8.06 24.64 4.69
N ASN A 104 -9.02 24.63 5.59
CA ASN A 104 -8.80 24.50 7.04
C ASN A 104 -9.10 23.07 7.57
N GLN A 105 -9.22 22.08 6.69
CA GLN A 105 -9.56 20.71 7.05
C GLN A 105 -8.42 19.77 6.69
N VAL A 106 -8.23 18.77 7.52
CA VAL A 106 -7.34 17.65 7.26
C VAL A 106 -8.15 16.36 7.39
N ARG A 107 -8.14 15.55 6.33
CA ARG A 107 -8.76 14.22 6.32
C ARG A 107 -7.67 13.17 6.41
N LEU A 108 -7.77 12.29 7.39
CA LEU A 108 -6.86 11.17 7.58
C LEU A 108 -7.52 9.89 7.08
N PHE A 109 -6.70 8.97 6.59
CA PHE A 109 -7.15 7.67 6.12
C PHE A 109 -6.38 6.54 6.81
N ALA A 110 -7.10 5.53 7.25
CA ALA A 110 -6.54 4.27 7.70
C ALA A 110 -7.51 3.13 7.40
N GLY A 111 -6.99 1.92 7.26
CA GLY A 111 -7.77 0.72 7.02
C GLY A 111 -7.06 -0.50 7.58
N ALA A 112 -7.79 -1.59 7.71
CA ALA A 112 -7.29 -2.89 8.12
C ALA A 112 -7.70 -3.96 7.09
N GLY A 113 -6.86 -4.99 6.93
CA GLY A 113 -7.17 -6.13 6.08
C GLY A 113 -8.12 -7.08 6.78
N ILE A 114 -9.29 -7.28 6.21
CA ILE A 114 -10.32 -8.17 6.79
C ILE A 114 -10.09 -9.59 6.31
N VAL A 115 -9.95 -10.50 7.24
CA VAL A 115 -9.79 -11.94 7.02
C VAL A 115 -10.79 -12.74 7.88
N PRO A 116 -11.01 -14.05 7.63
CA PRO A 116 -12.00 -14.83 8.39
C PRO A 116 -11.80 -14.83 9.91
N ALA A 117 -10.58 -14.59 10.38
CA ALA A 117 -10.26 -14.53 11.82
C ALA A 117 -10.38 -13.10 12.40
N SER A 118 -10.68 -12.09 11.60
CA SER A 118 -10.83 -10.70 12.05
C SER A 118 -12.04 -10.54 12.96
N SER A 119 -11.92 -9.69 13.98
CA SER A 119 -13.05 -9.22 14.78
C SER A 119 -13.21 -7.70 14.61
N PRO A 120 -14.44 -7.17 14.60
CA PRO A 120 -14.69 -5.74 14.45
C PRO A 120 -13.88 -4.88 15.46
N GLU A 121 -13.81 -5.33 16.71
CA GLU A 121 -13.11 -4.61 17.78
C GLU A 121 -11.61 -4.59 17.57
N SER A 122 -11.02 -5.69 17.07
CA SER A 122 -9.60 -5.78 16.78
C SER A 122 -9.22 -4.86 15.62
N GLU A 123 -9.98 -4.95 14.53
CA GLU A 123 -9.74 -4.16 13.31
C GLU A 123 -9.95 -2.65 13.56
N TRP A 124 -10.97 -2.30 14.33
CA TRP A 124 -11.18 -0.91 14.77
C TRP A 124 -10.00 -0.37 15.57
N ARG A 125 -9.48 -1.16 16.49
CA ARG A 125 -8.32 -0.79 17.31
C ARG A 125 -7.07 -0.64 16.44
N GLU A 126 -6.87 -1.53 15.48
CA GLU A 126 -5.77 -1.46 14.52
C GLU A 126 -5.83 -0.19 13.66
N THR A 127 -7.01 0.19 13.15
CA THR A 127 -7.16 1.44 12.40
C THR A 127 -6.81 2.66 13.24
N GLY A 128 -7.18 2.67 14.53
CA GLY A 128 -6.80 3.72 15.47
C GLY A 128 -5.28 3.86 15.62
N VAL A 129 -4.57 2.74 15.78
CA VAL A 129 -3.09 2.72 15.83
C VAL A 129 -2.49 3.26 14.53
N LYS A 130 -3.06 2.88 13.38
CA LYS A 130 -2.61 3.34 12.08
C LYS A 130 -2.84 4.84 11.87
N LEU A 131 -3.94 5.40 12.36
CA LEU A 131 -4.20 6.84 12.33
C LEU A 131 -3.23 7.64 13.19
N SER A 132 -2.74 7.06 14.30
CA SER A 132 -1.83 7.75 15.22
C SER A 132 -0.55 8.25 14.52
N THR A 133 -0.11 7.60 13.46
CA THR A 133 1.05 8.04 12.66
C THR A 133 0.86 9.48 12.16
N MET A 134 -0.31 9.79 11.61
CA MET A 134 -0.60 11.13 11.11
C MET A 134 -1.07 12.08 12.22
N LEU A 135 -1.83 11.59 13.20
CA LEU A 135 -2.24 12.38 14.35
C LEU A 135 -1.04 12.96 15.10
N ASN A 136 0.01 12.16 15.28
CA ASN A 136 1.25 12.62 15.93
C ASN A 136 1.93 13.76 15.15
N VAL A 137 1.89 13.74 13.81
CA VAL A 137 2.44 14.82 12.97
C VAL A 137 1.72 16.13 13.24
N PHE A 138 0.42 16.09 13.52
CA PHE A 138 -0.40 17.26 13.86
C PHE A 138 -0.42 17.59 15.36
N GLY A 139 0.36 16.88 16.19
CA GLY A 139 0.36 17.07 17.65
C GLY A 139 -0.94 16.64 18.32
N LEU A 140 -1.76 15.83 17.66
CA LEU A 140 -3.01 15.29 18.19
C LEU A 140 -2.76 13.89 18.77
N LYS A 141 -3.48 13.55 19.85
CA LYS A 141 -3.41 12.22 20.49
C LYS A 141 -4.73 11.47 20.31
#